data_112cb98c64a8f8e471df4bb3541a1ac9
#
_entry.id   112cb98c64a8f8e471df4bb3541a1ac9
#
_cell.length_a   1.000
_cell.length_b   1.000
_cell.length_c   1.000
_cell.angle_alpha   90.00
_cell.angle_beta   90.00
_cell.angle_gamma   90.00
#
_symmetry.space_group_name_H-M   'P 1'
#
loop_
_entity.id
_entity.type
_entity.pdbx_description
1 polymer ?
#
loop_
_entity_poly.entity_id
_entity_poly.type
_entity_poly.pdbx_seq_one_letter_code
_entity_poly.pdbx_strand_id
1 'polypeptide(L)'
;MRTEYGQLEGDLDVSDHFALYGLCAGDITVHDGGALHLYGMCAGNVDVKPGGCARVYGLCTGDVVNNGGEVEVRGMVIGDIKKNGGATVIQPGAKVRMVE
;
A
#
# COMPACT_ATOMS: atom_id res chain seq x y z
N MET A 1 4.20 3.36 -16.67
CA MET A 1 4.27 2.75 -15.32
C MET A 1 5.72 2.74 -14.85
N ARG A 2 5.95 3.20 -13.64
CA ARG A 2 7.27 3.08 -13.02
C ARG A 2 7.36 1.75 -12.29
N THR A 3 8.52 1.10 -12.35
CA THR A 3 8.73 -0.21 -11.72
C THR A 3 10.06 -0.19 -10.99
N GLU A 4 10.09 -0.71 -9.77
CA GLU A 4 11.30 -0.78 -8.97
C GLU A 4 11.49 -2.20 -8.45
N TYR A 5 12.68 -2.76 -8.71
CA TYR A 5 13.04 -4.12 -8.26
C TYR A 5 14.03 -4.11 -7.10
N GLY A 6 14.65 -2.99 -6.83
CA GLY A 6 15.67 -2.87 -5.80
C GLY A 6 15.11 -2.40 -4.48
N GLN A 7 15.99 -1.85 -3.66
CA GLN A 7 15.62 -1.31 -2.36
C GLN A 7 15.52 0.21 -2.44
N LEU A 8 14.40 0.75 -1.96
CA LEU A 8 14.21 2.18 -1.80
C LEU A 8 14.38 2.52 -0.32
N GLU A 9 15.25 3.48 -0.03
CA GLU A 9 15.43 3.99 1.32
C GLU A 9 14.70 5.31 1.48
N GLY A 10 14.05 5.49 2.63
CA GLY A 10 13.24 6.66 2.90
C GLY A 10 11.82 6.51 2.35
N ASP A 11 11.08 7.60 2.41
CA ASP A 11 9.67 7.59 2.06
C ASP A 11 9.48 7.66 0.55
N LEU A 12 8.39 7.08 0.08
CA LEU A 12 8.03 7.05 -1.33
C LEU A 12 6.69 7.75 -1.53
N ASP A 13 6.65 8.69 -2.47
CA ASP A 13 5.41 9.32 -2.91
C ASP A 13 5.01 8.76 -4.26
N VAL A 14 3.75 8.31 -4.39
CA VAL A 14 3.22 7.72 -5.60
C VAL A 14 2.12 8.62 -6.13
N SER A 15 2.35 9.23 -7.31
CA SER A 15 1.39 10.13 -7.96
C SER A 15 0.96 9.61 -9.34
N ASP A 16 1.51 8.49 -9.77
CA ASP A 16 1.19 7.83 -11.03
C ASP A 16 1.21 6.31 -10.81
N HIS A 17 1.22 5.53 -11.88
CA HIS A 17 1.29 4.07 -11.75
C HIS A 17 2.69 3.64 -11.35
N PHE A 18 2.80 2.91 -10.24
CA PHE A 18 4.06 2.45 -9.69
C PHE A 18 3.93 1.00 -9.23
N ALA A 19 4.78 0.13 -9.74
CA ALA A 19 4.86 -1.26 -9.31
C ALA A 19 6.16 -1.48 -8.54
N LEU A 20 6.06 -1.90 -7.29
CA LEU A 20 7.21 -2.17 -6.42
C LEU A 20 7.36 -3.68 -6.24
N TYR A 21 8.42 -4.23 -6.82
CA TYR A 21 8.80 -5.64 -6.65
C TYR A 21 9.87 -5.82 -5.59
N GLY A 22 10.57 -4.77 -5.24
CA GLY A 22 11.63 -4.81 -4.26
C GLY A 22 11.14 -4.41 -2.87
N LEU A 23 11.98 -3.68 -2.14
CA LEU A 23 11.73 -3.28 -0.76
C LEU A 23 11.68 -1.76 -0.64
N CYS A 24 10.66 -1.26 0.02
CA CYS A 24 10.64 0.13 0.48
C CYS A 24 10.83 0.13 2.00
N ALA A 25 11.91 0.77 2.46
CA ALA A 25 12.24 0.79 3.88
C ALA A 25 11.47 1.86 4.66
N GLY A 26 10.92 2.88 3.98
CA GLY A 26 10.15 3.93 4.61
C GLY A 26 8.66 3.78 4.39
N ASP A 27 7.93 4.88 4.57
CA ASP A 27 6.50 4.92 4.35
C ASP A 27 6.18 5.21 2.89
N ILE A 28 5.04 4.72 2.42
CA ILE A 28 4.55 5.00 1.08
C ILE A 28 3.30 5.85 1.20
N THR A 29 3.27 6.98 0.51
CA THR A 29 2.07 7.82 0.40
C THR A 29 1.58 7.80 -1.04
N VAL A 30 0.33 7.36 -1.24
CA VAL A 30 -0.30 7.34 -2.56
C VAL A 30 -1.20 8.56 -2.66
N HIS A 31 -0.85 9.46 -3.58
CA HIS A 31 -1.57 10.71 -3.80
C HIS A 31 -2.67 10.53 -4.84
N ASP A 32 -3.48 11.58 -5.01
CA ASP A 32 -4.50 11.62 -6.05
C ASP A 32 -3.88 11.31 -7.43
N GLY A 33 -4.51 10.41 -8.16
CA GLY A 33 -4.01 9.96 -9.46
C GLY A 33 -2.95 8.87 -9.38
N GLY A 34 -2.47 8.53 -8.18
CA GLY A 34 -1.49 7.48 -7.99
C GLY A 34 -2.11 6.11 -7.93
N ALA A 35 -1.36 5.11 -8.36
CA ALA A 35 -1.73 3.71 -8.22
C ALA A 35 -0.50 2.91 -7.85
N LEU A 36 -0.52 2.35 -6.65
CA LEU A 36 0.57 1.51 -6.15
C LEU A 36 0.22 0.05 -6.31
N HIS A 37 1.13 -0.70 -6.92
CA HIS A 37 1.07 -2.15 -6.96
C HIS A 37 2.25 -2.70 -6.16
N LEU A 38 1.98 -3.14 -4.94
CA LEU A 38 3.02 -3.63 -4.04
C LEU A 38 3.13 -5.15 -4.17
N TYR A 39 4.10 -5.60 -4.97
CA TYR A 39 4.42 -7.03 -5.11
C TYR A 39 5.53 -7.46 -4.17
N GLY A 40 6.37 -6.53 -3.75
CA GLY A 40 7.46 -6.79 -2.83
C GLY A 40 7.06 -6.52 -1.40
N MET A 41 7.88 -5.73 -0.70
CA MET A 41 7.70 -5.49 0.73
C MET A 41 7.77 -4.00 1.04
N CYS A 42 6.86 -3.54 1.90
CA CYS A 42 6.95 -2.22 2.51
C CYS A 42 7.22 -2.40 4.00
N ALA A 43 8.33 -1.86 4.48
CA ALA A 43 8.70 -1.96 5.89
C ALA A 43 8.03 -0.89 6.75
N GLY A 44 7.49 0.16 6.14
CA GLY A 44 6.75 1.21 6.85
C GLY A 44 5.26 1.10 6.60
N ASN A 45 4.58 2.25 6.72
CA ASN A 45 3.14 2.34 6.54
C ASN A 45 2.80 2.70 5.09
N VAL A 46 1.58 2.35 4.68
CA VAL A 46 1.03 2.79 3.40
C VAL A 46 -0.14 3.71 3.70
N ASP A 47 -0.07 4.95 3.23
CA ASP A 47 -1.11 5.95 3.40
C ASP A 47 -1.69 6.28 2.03
N VAL A 48 -3.00 6.06 1.86
CA VAL A 48 -3.69 6.29 0.59
C VAL A 48 -4.58 7.52 0.73
N LYS A 49 -4.23 8.58 0.01
CA LYS A 49 -4.98 9.83 0.01
C LYS A 49 -6.20 9.73 -0.89
N PRO A 50 -7.18 10.65 -0.78
CA PRO A 50 -8.32 10.67 -1.68
C PRO A 50 -7.88 10.66 -3.14
N GLY A 51 -8.50 9.82 -3.95
CA GLY A 51 -8.15 9.66 -5.36
C GLY A 51 -6.98 8.75 -5.65
N GLY A 52 -6.30 8.23 -4.62
CA GLY A 52 -5.23 7.25 -4.79
C GLY A 52 -5.77 5.82 -4.78
N CYS A 53 -4.93 4.91 -5.23
CA CYS A 53 -5.26 3.48 -5.25
C CYS A 53 -4.03 2.68 -4.82
N ALA A 54 -4.22 1.71 -3.94
CA ALA A 54 -3.14 0.83 -3.52
C ALA A 54 -3.60 -0.62 -3.57
N ARG A 55 -2.79 -1.47 -4.19
CA ARG A 55 -3.02 -2.90 -4.23
C ARG A 55 -1.83 -3.61 -3.60
N VAL A 56 -2.09 -4.32 -2.52
CA VAL A 56 -1.06 -5.03 -1.75
C VAL A 56 -1.11 -6.50 -2.12
N TYR A 57 -0.17 -6.92 -2.97
CA TYR A 57 -0.01 -8.33 -3.34
C TYR A 57 1.09 -8.99 -2.52
N GLY A 58 2.01 -8.22 -2.00
CA GLY A 58 3.14 -8.71 -1.21
C GLY A 58 2.92 -8.49 0.27
N LEU A 59 3.92 -7.91 0.94
CA LEU A 59 3.93 -7.77 2.38
C LEU A 59 4.05 -6.31 2.80
N CYS A 60 3.18 -5.88 3.69
CA CYS A 60 3.31 -4.60 4.40
C CYS A 60 3.49 -4.92 5.89
N THR A 61 4.63 -4.50 6.47
CA THR A 61 4.90 -4.76 7.88
C THR A 61 4.32 -3.71 8.80
N GLY A 62 4.00 -2.53 8.28
CA GLY A 62 3.32 -1.48 9.03
C GLY A 62 1.82 -1.49 8.81
N ASP A 63 1.19 -0.34 9.00
CA ASP A 63 -0.24 -0.17 8.84
C ASP A 63 -0.57 0.28 7.42
N VAL A 64 -1.77 -0.05 6.98
CA VAL A 64 -2.35 0.51 5.76
C VAL A 64 -3.48 1.44 6.17
N VAL A 65 -3.36 2.71 5.80
CA VAL A 65 -4.34 3.74 6.16
C VAL A 65 -5.01 4.23 4.89
N ASN A 66 -6.31 4.00 4.77
CA ASN A 66 -7.10 4.49 3.64
C ASN A 66 -7.82 5.76 4.06
N ASN A 67 -7.36 6.89 3.54
CA ASN A 67 -7.90 8.22 3.85
C ASN A 67 -8.78 8.77 2.72
N GLY A 68 -9.47 7.90 1.99
CA GLY A 68 -10.42 8.32 0.98
C GLY A 68 -10.17 7.78 -0.42
N GLY A 69 -9.16 6.94 -0.58
CA GLY A 69 -8.87 6.30 -1.86
C GLY A 69 -9.44 4.89 -1.93
N GLU A 70 -8.78 4.05 -2.73
CA GLU A 70 -9.12 2.65 -2.87
C GLU A 70 -7.95 1.77 -2.44
N VAL A 71 -8.24 0.77 -1.63
CA VAL A 71 -7.23 -0.18 -1.16
C VAL A 71 -7.74 -1.59 -1.40
N GLU A 72 -6.91 -2.41 -2.04
CA GLU A 72 -7.18 -3.84 -2.20
C GLU A 72 -6.02 -4.62 -1.60
N VAL A 73 -6.33 -5.56 -0.71
CA VAL A 73 -5.33 -6.38 -0.04
C VAL A 73 -5.50 -7.83 -0.49
N ARG A 74 -4.47 -8.36 -1.13
CA ARG A 74 -4.39 -9.76 -1.56
C ARG A 74 -3.25 -10.51 -0.89
N GLY A 75 -2.31 -9.78 -0.30
CA GLY A 75 -1.16 -10.36 0.38
C GLY A 75 -1.30 -10.35 1.88
N MET A 76 -0.26 -9.88 2.57
CA MET A 76 -0.22 -9.86 4.03
C MET A 76 0.04 -8.46 4.55
N VAL A 77 -0.71 -8.05 5.56
CA VAL A 77 -0.46 -6.82 6.33
C VAL A 77 -0.25 -7.24 7.78
N ILE A 78 0.95 -7.01 8.30
CA ILE A 78 1.28 -7.37 9.68
C ILE A 78 0.69 -6.37 10.65
N GLY A 79 0.62 -5.10 10.28
CA GLY A 79 -0.03 -4.08 11.08
C GLY A 79 -1.54 -4.08 10.91
N ASP A 80 -2.14 -2.92 11.14
CA ASP A 80 -3.59 -2.76 11.07
C ASP A 80 -3.98 -2.11 9.74
N ILE A 81 -5.21 -2.35 9.31
CA ILE A 81 -5.81 -1.61 8.20
C ILE A 81 -6.81 -0.63 8.80
N LYS A 82 -6.60 0.66 8.54
CA LYS A 82 -7.44 1.75 9.04
C LYS A 82 -8.27 2.31 7.90
N LYS A 83 -9.58 2.16 8.00
CA LYS A 83 -10.52 2.60 6.97
C LYS A 83 -11.12 3.93 7.37
N ASN A 84 -10.40 5.01 7.12
CA ASN A 84 -10.86 6.36 7.44
C ASN A 84 -11.76 6.96 6.35
N GLY A 85 -11.82 6.35 5.19
CA GLY A 85 -12.66 6.77 4.08
C GLY A 85 -12.38 5.92 2.86
N GLY A 86 -13.10 6.18 1.77
CA GLY A 86 -12.93 5.46 0.52
C GLY A 86 -13.41 4.01 0.60
N ALA A 87 -12.85 3.18 -0.25
CA ALA A 87 -13.21 1.76 -0.36
C ALA A 87 -12.01 0.88 -0.03
N THR A 88 -12.23 -0.11 0.81
CA THR A 88 -11.20 -1.09 1.17
C THR A 88 -11.74 -2.49 0.93
N VAL A 89 -11.04 -3.27 0.13
CA VAL A 89 -11.41 -4.65 -0.19
C VAL A 89 -10.29 -5.57 0.26
N ILE A 90 -10.63 -6.55 1.10
CA ILE A 90 -9.69 -7.57 1.55
C ILE A 90 -10.12 -8.88 0.91
N GLN A 91 -9.27 -9.41 0.02
CA GLN A 91 -9.59 -10.61 -0.72
C GLN A 91 -9.52 -11.85 0.17
N PRO A 92 -10.30 -12.90 -0.14
CA PRO A 92 -10.17 -14.17 0.55
C PRO A 92 -8.73 -14.70 0.44
N GLY A 93 -8.18 -15.17 1.54
CA GLY A 93 -6.80 -15.63 1.59
C GLY A 93 -5.78 -14.58 1.98
N ALA A 94 -6.14 -13.29 1.94
CA ALA A 94 -5.27 -12.25 2.48
C ALA A 94 -5.15 -12.41 4.00
N LYS A 95 -3.97 -12.03 4.53
CA LYS A 95 -3.72 -12.13 5.96
C LYS A 95 -3.55 -10.73 6.53
N VAL A 96 -4.45 -10.37 7.44
CA VAL A 96 -4.48 -9.05 8.06
C VAL A 96 -4.71 -9.25 9.55
N ARG A 97 -3.98 -8.50 10.36
CA ARG A 97 -4.10 -8.61 11.82
C ARG A 97 -5.41 -7.99 12.31
N MET A 98 -5.70 -6.76 11.88
CA MET A 98 -6.88 -6.03 12.33
C MET A 98 -7.34 -5.06 11.25
N VAL A 99 -8.65 -4.94 11.12
CA VAL A 99 -9.28 -3.95 10.23
C VAL A 99 -10.13 -3.02 11.08
N GLU A 100 -9.89 -1.73 10.97
CA GLU A 100 -10.60 -0.70 11.70
C GLU A 100 -11.50 0.14 10.79
#